data_761d935d637fb25b824d60a82ccf3e9d
#
_entry.id   761d935d637fb25b824d60a82ccf3e9d
#
_cell.length_a   1.000
_cell.length_b   1.000
_cell.length_c   1.000
_cell.angle_alpha   90.00
_cell.angle_beta   90.00
_cell.angle_gamma   90.00
#
_symmetry.space_group_name_H-M   'P 1'
#
loop_
_entity.id
_entity.type
_entity.pdbx_description
1 polymer ?
#
loop_
_entity_poly.entity_id
_entity_poly.type
_entity_poly.pdbx_seq_one_letter_code
_entity_poly.pdbx_strand_id
1 'polypeptide(L)'
;MVVLKFGGTSVAAPEKIERAAERAIRLRREGSRVVVVVSAPGQMTDELIALARRLAPEPDARELDMLMATGAQMAISLFAIACRAR
;
A
#
# COMPACT_ATOMS: atom_id res chain seq x y z
N MET A 1 -9.31 -20.01 0.33
CA MET A 1 -8.75 -18.70 0.67
C MET A 1 -7.83 -18.23 -0.45
N VAL A 2 -7.93 -16.95 -0.80
CA VAL A 2 -7.11 -16.35 -1.83
C VAL A 2 -6.25 -15.25 -1.19
N VAL A 3 -4.98 -15.22 -1.50
CA VAL A 3 -4.07 -14.16 -1.06
C VAL A 3 -3.71 -13.31 -2.29
N LEU A 4 -4.04 -12.02 -2.23
CA LEU A 4 -3.69 -11.06 -3.27
C LEU A 4 -2.57 -10.16 -2.76
N LYS A 5 -1.57 -9.94 -3.59
CA LYS A 5 -0.48 -9.02 -3.28
C LYS A 5 -0.43 -7.92 -4.33
N PHE A 6 -0.54 -6.69 -3.89
CA PHE A 6 -0.43 -5.52 -4.76
C PHE A 6 0.85 -4.77 -4.43
N GLY A 7 1.77 -4.72 -5.39
CA GLY A 7 3.01 -3.97 -5.25
C GLY A 7 2.81 -2.48 -5.39
N GLY A 8 3.89 -1.70 -5.20
CA GLY A 8 3.82 -0.24 -5.23
C GLY A 8 3.28 0.34 -6.53
N THR A 9 3.59 -0.27 -7.68
CA THR A 9 3.06 0.20 -8.97
C THR A 9 1.57 -0.06 -9.13
N SER A 10 1.06 -1.13 -8.53
CA SER A 10 -0.37 -1.47 -8.59
C SER A 10 -1.24 -0.57 -7.73
N VAL A 11 -0.65 0.20 -6.82
CA VAL A 11 -1.38 1.12 -5.95
C VAL A 11 -0.84 2.56 -6.07
N ALA A 12 -0.18 2.88 -7.19
CA ALA A 12 0.47 4.16 -7.39
C ALA A 12 -0.50 5.30 -7.73
N ALA A 13 -1.72 5.00 -8.12
CA ALA A 13 -2.72 5.99 -8.51
C ALA A 13 -4.11 5.56 -8.07
N PRO A 14 -5.05 6.50 -7.87
CA PRO A 14 -6.40 6.17 -7.44
C PRO A 14 -7.08 5.13 -8.33
N GLU A 15 -6.94 5.24 -9.64
CA GLU A 15 -7.55 4.29 -10.59
C GLU A 15 -7.02 2.87 -10.40
N LYS A 16 -5.74 2.74 -10.07
CA LYS A 16 -5.11 1.44 -9.83
C LYS A 16 -5.59 0.84 -8.51
N ILE A 17 -5.75 1.67 -7.49
CA ILE A 17 -6.31 1.24 -6.20
C ILE A 17 -7.75 0.76 -6.39
N GLU A 18 -8.55 1.47 -7.17
CA GLU A 18 -9.92 1.08 -7.48
C GLU A 18 -10.00 -0.27 -8.18
N ARG A 19 -9.13 -0.52 -9.16
CA ARG A 19 -9.07 -1.81 -9.86
C ARG A 19 -8.69 -2.94 -8.92
N ALA A 20 -7.73 -2.71 -8.04
CA ALA A 20 -7.31 -3.68 -7.05
C ALA A 20 -8.47 -4.01 -6.09
N ALA A 21 -9.18 -2.99 -5.62
CA ALA A 21 -10.33 -3.15 -4.76
C ALA A 21 -11.45 -3.95 -5.45
N GLU A 22 -11.74 -3.63 -6.70
CA GLU A 22 -12.77 -4.34 -7.48
C GLU A 22 -12.44 -5.83 -7.64
N ARG A 23 -11.17 -6.14 -7.87
CA ARG A 23 -10.72 -7.52 -7.97
C ARG A 23 -10.92 -8.27 -6.66
N ALA A 24 -10.55 -7.68 -5.54
CA ALA A 24 -10.71 -8.29 -4.23
C ALA A 24 -12.18 -8.52 -3.90
N ILE A 25 -13.03 -7.54 -4.17
CA ILE A 25 -14.46 -7.64 -3.92
C ILE A 25 -15.11 -8.71 -4.79
N ARG A 26 -14.73 -8.79 -6.05
CA ARG A 26 -15.24 -9.83 -6.96
C ARG A 26 -14.96 -11.22 -6.42
N LEU A 27 -13.73 -11.48 -5.98
CA LEU A 27 -13.35 -12.76 -5.40
C LEU A 27 -14.13 -13.05 -4.12
N ARG A 28 -14.35 -12.04 -3.31
CA ARG A 28 -15.13 -12.19 -2.07
C ARG A 28 -16.58 -12.52 -2.37
N ARG A 29 -17.18 -11.90 -3.37
CA ARG A 29 -18.57 -12.17 -3.79
C ARG A 29 -18.73 -13.55 -4.40
N GLU A 30 -17.66 -14.10 -4.98
CA GLU A 30 -17.64 -15.47 -5.49
C GLU A 30 -17.49 -16.51 -4.38
N GLY A 31 -17.43 -16.10 -3.12
CA GLY A 31 -17.39 -16.98 -1.97
C GLY A 31 -16.00 -17.24 -1.40
N SER A 32 -14.95 -16.64 -1.96
CA SER A 32 -13.59 -16.81 -1.45
C SER A 32 -13.35 -15.94 -0.22
N ARG A 33 -12.54 -16.46 0.71
CA ARG A 33 -11.92 -15.61 1.72
C ARG A 33 -10.72 -14.94 1.08
N VAL A 34 -10.61 -13.62 1.21
CA VAL A 34 -9.57 -12.86 0.56
C VAL A 34 -8.69 -12.17 1.60
N VAL A 35 -7.40 -12.41 1.49
CA VAL A 35 -6.37 -11.69 2.26
C VAL A 35 -5.61 -10.81 1.28
N VAL A 36 -5.50 -9.53 1.58
CA VAL A 36 -4.84 -8.58 0.70
C VAL A 36 -3.59 -8.01 1.38
N VAL A 37 -2.47 -8.09 0.69
CA VAL A 37 -1.21 -7.51 1.12
C VAL A 37 -0.90 -6.34 0.19
N VAL A 38 -0.73 -5.15 0.76
CA VAL A 38 -0.52 -3.93 -0.01
C VAL A 38 0.82 -3.29 0.37
N SER A 39 1.61 -2.92 -0.62
CA SER A 39 2.86 -2.17 -0.41
C SER A 39 2.59 -0.66 -0.44
N ALA A 40 3.59 0.13 0.01
CA ALA A 40 3.52 1.59 -0.10
C ALA A 40 3.29 2.02 -1.55
N PRO A 41 2.47 3.06 -1.80
CA PRO A 41 2.15 3.48 -3.16
C PRO A 41 3.37 4.03 -3.90
N GLY A 42 3.56 3.55 -5.13
CA GLY A 42 4.45 4.12 -6.12
C GLY A 42 5.80 4.60 -5.62
N GLN A 43 6.03 5.90 -5.77
CA GLN A 43 7.30 6.57 -5.44
C GLN A 43 7.39 7.03 -3.98
N MET A 44 6.36 6.78 -3.18
CA MET A 44 6.31 7.29 -1.80
C MET A 44 7.48 6.81 -0.95
N THR A 45 7.87 5.54 -1.08
CA THR A 45 9.01 4.99 -0.35
C THR A 45 10.30 5.75 -0.68
N ASP A 46 10.54 6.00 -1.97
CA ASP A 46 11.71 6.75 -2.41
C ASP A 46 11.70 8.19 -1.91
N GLU A 47 10.54 8.83 -1.92
CA GLU A 47 10.38 10.19 -1.41
C GLU A 47 10.65 10.28 0.09
N LEU A 48 10.16 9.33 0.86
CA LEU A 48 10.40 9.28 2.30
C LEU A 48 11.87 9.06 2.62
N ILE A 49 12.54 8.16 1.90
CA ILE A 49 13.97 7.90 2.07
C ILE A 49 14.78 9.15 1.71
N ALA A 50 14.44 9.81 0.61
CA ALA A 50 15.11 11.02 0.18
C ALA A 50 14.97 12.13 1.23
N LEU A 51 13.80 12.29 1.81
CA LEU A 51 13.56 13.27 2.87
C LEU A 51 14.39 12.96 4.11
N ALA A 52 14.44 11.70 4.53
CA ALA A 52 15.25 11.28 5.68
C ALA A 52 16.73 11.57 5.46
N ARG A 53 17.25 11.31 4.26
CA ARG A 53 18.66 11.55 3.93
C ARG A 53 19.03 13.01 3.84
N ARG A 54 18.06 13.89 3.59
CA ARG A 54 18.29 15.33 3.65
C ARG A 54 18.52 15.79 5.08
N LEU A 55 17.93 15.13 6.05
CA LEU A 55 18.09 15.45 7.46
C LEU A 55 19.35 14.82 8.05
N ALA A 56 19.70 13.62 7.61
CA ALA A 56 20.88 12.89 8.05
C ALA A 56 21.38 12.00 6.90
N PRO A 57 22.70 12.07 6.52
CA PRO A 57 23.24 11.24 5.45
C PRO A 57 23.05 9.73 5.70
N GLU A 58 23.14 9.33 6.96
CA GLU A 58 22.88 7.95 7.38
C GLU A 58 21.80 7.95 8.46
N PRO A 59 20.52 7.93 8.07
CA PRO A 59 19.43 7.95 9.03
C PRO A 59 19.47 6.74 9.96
N ASP A 60 19.06 6.93 11.20
CA ASP A 60 18.92 5.84 12.14
C ASP A 60 17.97 4.77 11.57
N ALA A 61 18.43 3.50 11.57
CA ALA A 61 17.70 2.42 10.92
C ALA A 61 16.30 2.21 11.52
N ARG A 62 16.17 2.32 12.82
CA ARG A 62 14.90 2.15 13.52
C ARG A 62 13.89 3.23 13.14
N GLU A 63 14.34 4.47 13.10
CA GLU A 63 13.49 5.60 12.73
C GLU A 63 13.13 5.55 11.25
N LEU A 64 14.06 5.11 10.39
CA LEU A 64 13.80 4.94 8.98
C LEU A 64 12.74 3.86 8.73
N ASP A 65 12.83 2.74 9.43
CA ASP A 65 11.82 1.66 9.34
C ASP A 65 10.44 2.16 9.74
N MET A 66 10.36 2.95 10.80
CA MET A 66 9.11 3.56 11.25
C MET A 66 8.52 4.49 10.21
N LEU A 67 9.36 5.32 9.59
CA LEU A 67 8.96 6.23 8.53
C LEU A 67 8.42 5.46 7.33
N MET A 68 9.11 4.40 6.91
CA MET A 68 8.69 3.58 5.78
C MET A 68 7.37 2.86 6.04
N ALA A 69 7.12 2.45 7.28
CA ALA A 69 5.88 1.81 7.68
C ALA A 69 4.66 2.71 7.48
N THR A 70 4.83 4.04 7.59
CA THR A 70 3.71 4.97 7.36
C THR A 70 3.19 4.92 5.93
N GLY A 71 4.07 4.71 4.96
CA GLY A 71 3.65 4.56 3.56
C GLY A 71 2.78 3.32 3.34
N ALA A 72 3.15 2.20 3.96
CA ALA A 72 2.35 0.97 3.91
C ALA A 72 0.99 1.16 4.59
N GLN A 73 0.95 1.84 5.73
CA GLN A 73 -0.31 2.14 6.43
C GLN A 73 -1.24 3.01 5.59
N MET A 74 -0.70 3.99 4.88
CA MET A 74 -1.49 4.81 3.95
C MET A 74 -2.09 3.95 2.84
N ALA A 75 -1.32 3.05 2.25
CA ALA A 75 -1.80 2.17 1.20
C ALA A 75 -2.94 1.27 1.70
N ILE A 76 -2.79 0.72 2.89
CA ILE A 76 -3.82 -0.13 3.51
C ILE A 76 -5.11 0.67 3.72
N SER A 77 -5.01 1.88 4.24
CA SER A 77 -6.16 2.73 4.49
C SER A 77 -6.88 3.13 3.21
N LEU A 78 -6.13 3.53 2.18
CA LEU A 78 -6.69 3.89 0.90
C LEU A 78 -7.40 2.71 0.23
N PHE A 79 -6.79 1.54 0.30
CA PHE A 79 -7.39 0.33 -0.23
C PHE A 79 -8.69 -0.02 0.49
N ALA A 80 -8.70 0.06 1.82
CA ALA A 80 -9.88 -0.20 2.62
C ALA A 80 -11.01 0.77 2.29
N ILE A 81 -10.69 2.05 2.11
CA ILE A 81 -11.66 3.06 1.69
C ILE A 81 -12.26 2.70 0.33
N ALA A 82 -11.43 2.31 -0.63
CA ALA A 82 -11.90 1.92 -1.96
C ALA A 82 -12.82 0.70 -1.91
N CYS A 83 -12.50 -0.28 -1.07
CA CYS A 83 -13.35 -1.46 -0.88
C CYS A 83 -14.71 -1.11 -0.27
N ARG A 84 -14.72 -0.25 0.74
CA ARG A 84 -15.96 0.13 1.43
C ARG A 84 -16.87 1.01 0.58
N ALA A 85 -16.32 1.70 -0.39
CA ALA A 85 -17.09 2.53 -1.32
C ALA A 85 -17.88 1.72 -2.35
N ARG A 86 -17.66 0.42 -2.39
CA ARG A 86 -18.30 -0.50 -3.35
C ARG A 86 -19.34 -1.43 -2.68
#